data_9a0f5fbd526b2be34455c0d543cbba38
#
_entry.id   9a0f5fbd526b2be34455c0d543cbba38
#
_cell.length_a   1.000
_cell.length_b   1.000
_cell.length_c   1.000
_cell.angle_alpha   90.00
_cell.angle_beta   90.00
_cell.angle_gamma   90.00
#
_symmetry.space_group_name_H-M   'P 1'
#
loop_
_entity.id
_entity.type
_entity.pdbx_description
1 polymer ?
#
loop_
_entity_poly.entity_id
_entity_poly.type
_entity_poly.pdbx_seq_one_letter_code
_entity_poly.pdbx_strand_id
1 'polypeptide(L)'
;AFYLDFDAFQRRDYNYKSASKDVKRLIRELNKENIDGLIVDLRNNGGGSLYEANALAHLFLGRGTTVQVKSSNGNIQGLGERWGYRFFDKPLVVLVNKFSASASEILAGAIQDYDRGLVVGTSTFGKGTVQRVDLLTAGQIKFTESKFYRVSGSSNQKIGIQPDITLPSQFNVEELGESNYERALDHDSIPGIAYKDFNRVSHYKNQLEARSSK
;
A
#
# COMPACT_ATOMS: atom_id res chain seq x y z
N ALA A 1 -1.42 9.41 -7.20
CA ALA A 1 -0.96 8.11 -7.75
C ALA A 1 0.50 7.86 -7.37
N PHE A 2 0.91 6.59 -7.38
CA PHE A 2 2.31 6.17 -7.22
C PHE A 2 3.01 6.27 -8.58
N TYR A 3 3.35 7.49 -8.98
CA TYR A 3 3.96 7.76 -10.28
C TYR A 3 5.45 7.47 -10.28
N LEU A 4 5.93 7.00 -11.43
CA LEU A 4 7.34 6.81 -11.75
C LEU A 4 7.54 7.17 -13.23
N ASP A 5 8.47 8.07 -13.51
CA ASP A 5 8.97 8.31 -14.87
C ASP A 5 9.87 7.13 -15.26
N PHE A 6 9.22 6.10 -15.83
CA PHE A 6 9.87 4.82 -16.09
C PHE A 6 10.96 4.93 -17.15
N ASP A 7 10.77 5.75 -18.16
CA ASP A 7 11.76 5.95 -19.23
C ASP A 7 13.01 6.63 -18.70
N ALA A 8 12.86 7.70 -17.91
CA ALA A 8 13.98 8.37 -17.29
C ALA A 8 14.68 7.47 -16.25
N PHE A 9 13.90 6.67 -15.50
CA PHE A 9 14.43 5.67 -14.56
C PHE A 9 15.29 4.62 -15.28
N GLN A 10 14.81 4.07 -16.39
CA GLN A 10 15.58 3.09 -17.19
C GLN A 10 16.86 3.69 -17.79
N ARG A 11 16.81 4.95 -18.22
CA ARG A 11 18.00 5.66 -18.72
C ARG A 11 18.98 6.07 -17.62
N ARG A 12 18.66 5.76 -16.35
CA ARG A 12 19.44 6.16 -15.16
C ARG A 12 19.58 7.69 -15.01
N ASP A 13 18.57 8.44 -15.46
CA ASP A 13 18.49 9.86 -15.21
C ASP A 13 18.21 10.09 -13.72
N TYR A 14 19.11 10.74 -13.01
CA TYR A 14 18.96 11.02 -11.58
C TYR A 14 17.79 11.95 -11.25
N ASN A 15 17.30 12.71 -12.22
CA ASN A 15 16.20 13.65 -12.06
C ASN A 15 14.82 13.06 -12.42
N TYR A 16 14.70 11.74 -12.60
CA TYR A 16 13.40 11.14 -12.89
C TYR A 16 12.35 11.45 -11.81
N LYS A 17 11.14 11.72 -12.25
CA LYS A 17 9.99 11.97 -11.35
C LYS A 17 9.55 10.68 -10.67
N SER A 18 9.36 10.73 -9.36
CA SER A 18 9.04 9.58 -8.53
C SER A 18 8.28 10.03 -7.28
N ALA A 19 7.19 9.33 -6.99
CA ALA A 19 6.37 9.62 -5.81
C ALA A 19 7.16 9.46 -4.51
N SER A 20 7.97 8.41 -4.40
CA SER A 20 8.78 8.16 -3.21
C SER A 20 9.87 9.21 -3.00
N LYS A 21 10.50 9.72 -4.08
CA LYS A 21 11.47 10.83 -3.98
C LYS A 21 10.80 12.12 -3.51
N ASP A 22 9.64 12.45 -4.06
CA ASP A 22 8.92 13.66 -3.68
C ASP A 22 8.43 13.59 -2.24
N VAL A 23 7.84 12.48 -1.81
CA VAL A 23 7.43 12.28 -0.42
C VAL A 23 8.63 12.33 0.53
N LYS A 24 9.76 11.73 0.15
CA LYS A 24 11.00 11.79 0.94
C LYS A 24 11.49 13.23 1.12
N ARG A 25 11.42 14.06 0.07
CA ARG A 25 11.75 15.48 0.13
C ARG A 25 10.80 16.21 1.09
N LEU A 26 9.49 16.01 0.95
CA LEU A 26 8.48 16.62 1.81
C LEU A 26 8.65 16.21 3.28
N ILE A 27 8.92 14.94 3.58
CA ILE A 27 9.19 14.48 4.96
C ILE A 27 10.42 15.19 5.54
N ARG A 28 11.47 15.42 4.75
CA ARG A 28 12.65 16.15 5.23
C ARG A 28 12.32 17.62 5.59
N GLU A 29 11.46 18.25 4.81
CA GLU A 29 10.98 19.61 5.09
C GLU A 29 10.11 19.63 6.35
N LEU A 30 9.13 18.74 6.45
CA LEU A 30 8.23 18.61 7.60
C LEU A 30 8.99 18.27 8.91
N ASN A 31 10.06 17.49 8.85
CA ASN A 31 10.86 17.18 10.02
C ASN A 31 11.57 18.42 10.61
N LYS A 32 11.77 19.48 9.83
CA LYS A 32 12.31 20.77 10.31
C LYS A 32 11.28 21.60 11.06
N GLU A 33 9.99 21.40 10.75
CA GLU A 33 8.85 22.13 11.31
C GLU A 33 8.36 21.57 12.66
N ASN A 34 9.08 20.62 13.24
CA ASN A 34 8.76 19.98 14.53
C ASN A 34 7.30 19.49 14.65
N ILE A 35 6.76 18.89 13.59
CA ILE A 35 5.40 18.33 13.56
C ILE A 35 5.24 17.17 14.56
N ASP A 36 4.05 17.00 15.12
CA ASP A 36 3.75 15.93 16.09
C ASP A 36 3.45 14.58 15.43
N GLY A 37 2.97 14.58 14.20
CA GLY A 37 2.61 13.38 13.44
C GLY A 37 2.37 13.67 11.97
N LEU A 38 2.08 12.63 11.20
CA LEU A 38 1.83 12.72 9.76
C LEU A 38 0.56 11.97 9.39
N ILE A 39 -0.24 12.58 8.55
CA ILE A 39 -1.37 11.93 7.89
C ILE A 39 -1.01 11.74 6.41
N VAL A 40 -1.03 10.49 5.95
CA VAL A 40 -0.87 10.12 4.54
C VAL A 40 -2.26 9.84 3.98
N ASP A 41 -2.76 10.71 3.12
CA ASP A 41 -4.09 10.58 2.53
C ASP A 41 -4.01 9.79 1.20
N LEU A 42 -4.51 8.55 1.23
CA LEU A 42 -4.62 7.66 0.08
C LEU A 42 -6.06 7.54 -0.44
N ARG A 43 -7.01 8.32 0.08
CA ARG A 43 -8.37 8.30 -0.42
C ARG A 43 -8.39 8.71 -1.90
N ASN A 44 -9.18 8.00 -2.69
CA ASN A 44 -9.30 8.16 -4.14
C ASN A 44 -7.99 7.91 -4.92
N ASN A 45 -7.01 7.25 -4.31
CA ASN A 45 -5.76 6.89 -4.97
C ASN A 45 -5.83 5.45 -5.50
N GLY A 46 -6.06 5.29 -6.79
CA GLY A 46 -6.19 4.00 -7.49
C GLY A 46 -4.89 3.19 -7.62
N GLY A 47 -3.79 3.65 -7.03
CA GLY A 47 -2.51 2.95 -7.06
C GLY A 47 -1.50 3.52 -8.04
N GLY A 48 -0.72 2.64 -8.69
CA GLY A 48 0.37 2.99 -9.60
C GLY A 48 1.53 1.98 -9.53
N SER A 49 2.75 2.46 -9.55
CA SER A 49 3.96 1.63 -9.55
C SER A 49 4.11 0.83 -8.25
N LEU A 50 4.31 -0.48 -8.39
CA LEU A 50 4.65 -1.39 -7.30
C LEU A 50 5.99 -1.00 -6.63
N TYR A 51 6.97 -0.59 -7.44
CA TYR A 51 8.27 -0.14 -6.93
C TYR A 51 8.14 1.12 -6.07
N GLU A 52 7.31 2.06 -6.49
CA GLU A 52 7.06 3.28 -5.73
C GLU A 52 6.30 3.01 -4.43
N ALA A 53 5.34 2.08 -4.42
CA ALA A 53 4.65 1.67 -3.19
C ALA A 53 5.64 1.07 -2.19
N ASN A 54 6.52 0.17 -2.65
CA ASN A 54 7.57 -0.43 -1.84
C ASN A 54 8.54 0.63 -1.30
N ALA A 55 9.09 1.49 -2.18
CA ALA A 55 10.03 2.53 -1.79
C ALA A 55 9.41 3.53 -0.80
N LEU A 56 8.14 3.91 -1.00
CA LEU A 56 7.43 4.82 -0.12
C LEU A 56 7.16 4.18 1.25
N ALA A 57 6.79 2.90 1.30
CA ALA A 57 6.61 2.18 2.56
C ALA A 57 7.91 2.18 3.39
N HIS A 58 9.07 2.06 2.74
CA HIS A 58 10.36 2.08 3.43
C HIS A 58 10.74 3.43 4.02
N LEU A 59 10.15 4.54 3.59
CA LEU A 59 10.32 5.82 4.30
C LEU A 59 9.80 5.75 5.74
N PHE A 60 8.82 4.89 6.01
CA PHE A 60 8.19 4.70 7.31
C PHE A 60 8.65 3.46 8.05
N LEU A 61 9.02 2.40 7.33
CA LEU A 61 9.44 1.11 7.89
C LEU A 61 10.95 0.98 8.04
N GLY A 62 11.72 1.62 7.16
CA GLY A 62 13.18 1.52 7.07
C GLY A 62 13.62 0.25 6.35
N ARG A 63 13.33 -0.94 6.90
CA ARG A 63 13.73 -2.24 6.36
C ARG A 63 12.60 -3.26 6.49
N GLY A 64 12.73 -4.37 5.78
CA GLY A 64 11.80 -5.49 5.81
C GLY A 64 11.08 -5.69 4.48
N THR A 65 10.35 -6.78 4.35
CA THR A 65 9.49 -7.03 3.19
C THR A 65 8.19 -6.27 3.34
N THR A 66 7.73 -5.60 2.30
CA THR A 66 6.47 -4.83 2.32
C THR A 66 5.32 -5.59 1.68
N VAL A 67 5.63 -6.46 0.74
CA VAL A 67 4.66 -7.21 -0.06
C VAL A 67 5.29 -8.49 -0.59
N GLN A 68 4.52 -9.54 -0.76
CA GLN A 68 4.91 -10.76 -1.45
C GLN A 68 4.21 -10.79 -2.82
N VAL A 69 4.91 -11.20 -3.87
CA VAL A 69 4.37 -11.33 -5.22
C VAL A 69 4.47 -12.80 -5.64
N LYS A 70 3.34 -13.38 -6.05
CA LYS A 70 3.26 -14.73 -6.58
C LYS A 70 2.98 -14.67 -8.08
N SER A 71 3.94 -15.13 -8.87
CA SER A 71 3.83 -15.24 -10.32
C SER A 71 2.95 -16.42 -10.75
N SER A 72 2.50 -16.42 -12.00
CA SER A 72 1.66 -17.49 -12.58
C SER A 72 2.30 -18.88 -12.54
N ASN A 73 3.63 -18.96 -12.52
CA ASN A 73 4.38 -20.22 -12.37
C ASN A 73 4.48 -20.72 -10.92
N GLY A 74 3.83 -20.02 -9.97
CA GLY A 74 3.84 -20.38 -8.55
C GLY A 74 5.02 -19.82 -7.74
N ASN A 75 6.00 -19.18 -8.37
CA ASN A 75 7.14 -18.59 -7.65
C ASN A 75 6.66 -17.40 -6.79
N ILE A 76 7.10 -17.39 -5.52
CA ILE A 76 6.78 -16.33 -4.55
C ILE A 76 8.07 -15.56 -4.24
N GLN A 77 7.98 -14.23 -4.40
CA GLN A 77 9.08 -13.32 -4.10
C GLN A 77 8.61 -12.23 -3.14
N GLY A 78 9.31 -12.07 -2.02
CA GLY A 78 9.15 -10.91 -1.14
C GLY A 78 9.87 -9.69 -1.72
N LEU A 79 9.16 -8.56 -1.82
CA LEU A 79 9.74 -7.27 -2.19
C LEU A 79 9.96 -6.44 -0.93
N GLY A 80 11.14 -5.90 -0.77
CA GLY A 80 11.51 -5.09 0.39
C GLY A 80 12.98 -4.72 0.40
N GLU A 81 13.37 -3.99 1.44
CA GLU A 81 14.74 -3.55 1.65
C GLU A 81 15.39 -4.32 2.80
N ARG A 82 16.59 -4.86 2.57
CA ARG A 82 17.38 -5.54 3.62
C ARG A 82 17.99 -4.55 4.61
N TRP A 83 18.31 -3.33 4.12
CA TRP A 83 18.98 -2.28 4.86
C TRP A 83 18.29 -0.96 4.59
N GLY A 84 18.10 -0.13 5.62
CA GLY A 84 17.50 1.18 5.45
C GLY A 84 17.19 1.85 6.77
N TYR A 85 17.00 3.17 6.72
CA TYR A 85 16.61 3.99 7.86
C TYR A 85 15.19 4.50 7.64
N ARG A 86 14.44 4.59 8.72
CA ARG A 86 13.16 5.31 8.70
C ARG A 86 13.44 6.80 8.55
N PHE A 87 12.77 7.41 7.59
CA PHE A 87 12.83 8.85 7.38
C PHE A 87 11.84 9.60 8.25
N PHE A 88 10.78 8.89 8.70
CA PHE A 88 9.77 9.43 9.60
C PHE A 88 9.44 8.41 10.69
N ASP A 89 9.62 8.82 11.94
CA ASP A 89 9.49 7.95 13.12
C ASP A 89 8.41 8.41 14.12
N LYS A 90 7.75 9.54 13.86
CA LYS A 90 6.66 10.09 14.67
C LYS A 90 5.32 9.36 14.37
N PRO A 91 4.23 9.65 15.10
CA PRO A 91 2.91 9.08 14.84
C PRO A 91 2.49 9.19 13.37
N LEU A 92 1.89 8.12 12.85
CA LEU A 92 1.48 7.99 11.45
C LEU A 92 0.04 7.50 11.35
N VAL A 93 -0.75 8.18 10.53
CA VAL A 93 -2.09 7.77 10.13
C VAL A 93 -2.14 7.67 8.60
N VAL A 94 -2.75 6.61 8.09
CA VAL A 94 -3.02 6.42 6.66
C VAL A 94 -4.53 6.48 6.45
N LEU A 95 -5.02 7.48 5.72
CA LEU A 95 -6.43 7.57 5.35
C LEU A 95 -6.69 6.77 4.07
N VAL A 96 -7.72 5.94 4.11
CA VAL A 96 -8.12 5.10 2.98
C VAL A 96 -9.63 5.17 2.75
N ASN A 97 -10.06 4.88 1.52
CA ASN A 97 -11.45 4.67 1.19
C ASN A 97 -11.61 3.59 0.12
N LYS A 98 -12.83 3.33 -0.32
CA LYS A 98 -13.15 2.28 -1.31
C LYS A 98 -12.48 2.50 -2.67
N PHE A 99 -11.99 3.69 -2.96
CA PHE A 99 -11.23 4.00 -4.18
C PHE A 99 -9.70 3.92 -4.00
N SER A 100 -9.24 3.59 -2.79
CA SER A 100 -7.83 3.27 -2.54
C SER A 100 -7.57 1.85 -3.05
N ALA A 101 -6.74 1.70 -4.09
CA ALA A 101 -6.55 0.42 -4.77
C ALA A 101 -5.08 0.08 -5.04
N SER A 102 -4.77 -1.22 -5.18
CA SER A 102 -3.47 -1.71 -5.69
C SER A 102 -2.27 -1.20 -4.87
N ALA A 103 -1.38 -0.35 -5.44
CA ALA A 103 -0.22 0.22 -4.74
C ALA A 103 -0.59 0.95 -3.43
N SER A 104 -1.77 1.58 -3.36
CA SER A 104 -2.28 2.18 -2.12
C SER A 104 -2.56 1.12 -1.06
N GLU A 105 -3.08 -0.03 -1.47
CA GLU A 105 -3.37 -1.15 -0.57
C GLU A 105 -2.07 -1.82 -0.08
N ILE A 106 -1.03 -1.85 -0.92
CA ILE A 106 0.29 -2.34 -0.53
C ILE A 106 0.87 -1.44 0.56
N LEU A 107 0.85 -0.13 0.39
CA LEU A 107 1.36 0.80 1.39
C LEU A 107 0.56 0.72 2.69
N ALA A 108 -0.78 0.81 2.62
CA ALA A 108 -1.64 0.76 3.80
C ALA A 108 -1.50 -0.59 4.54
N GLY A 109 -1.48 -1.71 3.80
CA GLY A 109 -1.29 -3.05 4.36
C GLY A 109 0.06 -3.22 5.03
N ALA A 110 1.14 -2.71 4.44
CA ALA A 110 2.46 -2.78 5.05
C ALA A 110 2.53 -1.96 6.35
N ILE A 111 1.97 -0.74 6.38
CA ILE A 111 1.92 0.08 7.60
C ILE A 111 1.12 -0.61 8.70
N GLN A 112 0.00 -1.26 8.36
CA GLN A 112 -0.85 -2.00 9.30
C GLN A 112 -0.17 -3.28 9.81
N ASP A 113 0.37 -4.13 8.92
CA ASP A 113 1.03 -5.38 9.30
C ASP A 113 2.20 -5.16 10.25
N TYR A 114 2.98 -4.11 10.01
CA TYR A 114 4.10 -3.76 10.87
C TYR A 114 3.71 -2.99 12.13
N ASP A 115 2.43 -2.77 12.39
CA ASP A 115 1.95 -1.95 13.51
C ASP A 115 2.69 -0.59 13.60
N ARG A 116 2.97 0.00 12.42
CA ARG A 116 3.74 1.23 12.30
C ARG A 116 2.86 2.48 12.43
N GLY A 117 1.60 2.39 12.08
CA GLY A 117 0.63 3.48 12.10
C GLY A 117 -0.79 2.95 11.95
N LEU A 118 -1.76 3.84 12.17
CA LEU A 118 -3.18 3.53 12.03
C LEU A 118 -3.63 3.65 10.57
N VAL A 119 -4.42 2.70 10.12
CA VAL A 119 -5.20 2.79 8.88
C VAL A 119 -6.63 3.18 9.24
N VAL A 120 -7.10 4.30 8.70
CA VAL A 120 -8.39 4.92 9.08
C VAL A 120 -9.23 5.19 7.84
N GLY A 121 -10.51 4.92 7.90
CA GLY A 121 -11.44 5.18 6.79
C GLY A 121 -12.43 4.07 6.54
N THR A 122 -12.64 3.68 5.28
CA THR A 122 -13.45 2.51 4.91
C THR A 122 -12.56 1.41 4.31
N SER A 123 -13.11 0.20 4.14
CA SER A 123 -12.40 -0.86 3.42
C SER A 123 -11.93 -0.36 2.04
N THR A 124 -10.75 -0.80 1.61
CA THR A 124 -10.18 -0.41 0.31
C THR A 124 -10.82 -1.20 -0.84
N PHE A 125 -10.37 -0.96 -2.06
CA PHE A 125 -10.96 -1.51 -3.29
C PHE A 125 -10.91 -3.04 -3.36
N GLY A 126 -9.81 -3.66 -2.93
CA GLY A 126 -9.61 -5.11 -2.99
C GLY A 126 -8.91 -5.61 -4.25
N LYS A 127 -8.07 -4.79 -4.88
CA LYS A 127 -7.30 -5.20 -6.05
C LYS A 127 -5.96 -5.79 -5.65
N GLY A 128 -5.89 -7.13 -5.60
CA GLY A 128 -4.70 -7.90 -5.24
C GLY A 128 -3.90 -8.43 -6.44
N THR A 129 -4.09 -7.87 -7.64
CA THR A 129 -3.44 -8.32 -8.88
C THR A 129 -2.43 -7.31 -9.41
N VAL A 130 -1.34 -7.84 -9.98
CA VAL A 130 -0.36 -7.07 -10.77
C VAL A 130 -0.68 -7.26 -12.25
N GLN A 131 -0.85 -6.17 -12.97
CA GLN A 131 -1.16 -6.18 -14.39
C GLN A 131 0.04 -5.69 -15.20
N ARG A 132 0.26 -6.36 -16.31
CA ARG A 132 1.23 -6.00 -17.33
C ARG A 132 0.52 -5.49 -18.57
N VAL A 133 1.14 -4.51 -19.23
CA VAL A 133 0.71 -3.99 -20.52
C VAL A 133 1.79 -4.27 -21.54
N ASP A 134 1.47 -5.03 -22.56
CA ASP A 134 2.37 -5.30 -23.68
C ASP A 134 1.87 -4.57 -24.93
N LEU A 135 2.81 -3.98 -25.67
CA LEU A 135 2.55 -3.36 -26.96
C LEU A 135 2.44 -4.44 -28.03
N LEU A 136 1.40 -4.34 -28.85
CA LEU A 136 1.20 -5.16 -30.03
C LEU A 136 1.42 -4.32 -31.28
N THR A 137 1.50 -4.98 -32.44
CA THR A 137 1.62 -4.27 -33.74
C THR A 137 0.46 -3.29 -33.97
N ALA A 138 -0.73 -3.62 -33.46
CA ALA A 138 -1.90 -2.75 -33.49
C ALA A 138 -2.57 -2.74 -32.09
N GLY A 139 -2.18 -1.76 -31.25
CA GLY A 139 -2.77 -1.55 -29.93
C GLY A 139 -1.96 -2.12 -28.78
N GLN A 140 -2.65 -2.39 -27.69
CA GLN A 140 -2.05 -2.86 -26.42
C GLN A 140 -2.92 -3.98 -25.84
N ILE A 141 -2.27 -4.92 -25.17
CA ILE A 141 -2.95 -5.91 -24.32
C ILE A 141 -2.57 -5.69 -22.86
N LYS A 142 -3.57 -5.68 -22.00
CA LYS A 142 -3.40 -5.62 -20.54
C LYS A 142 -3.91 -6.92 -19.92
N PHE A 143 -3.04 -7.60 -19.19
CA PHE A 143 -3.39 -8.88 -18.56
C PHE A 143 -2.81 -8.99 -17.15
N THR A 144 -3.39 -9.86 -16.34
CA THR A 144 -2.89 -10.18 -15.01
C THR A 144 -1.71 -11.12 -15.12
N GLU A 145 -0.55 -10.69 -14.58
CA GLU A 145 0.70 -11.45 -14.58
C GLU A 145 0.94 -12.16 -13.25
N SER A 146 0.56 -11.53 -12.14
CA SER A 146 0.80 -12.05 -10.80
C SER A 146 -0.23 -11.54 -9.78
N LYS A 147 -0.23 -12.15 -8.60
CA LYS A 147 -0.97 -11.66 -7.43
C LYS A 147 0.00 -11.15 -6.38
N PHE A 148 -0.40 -10.16 -5.61
CA PHE A 148 0.36 -9.74 -4.46
C PHE A 148 -0.37 -10.06 -3.15
N TYR A 149 0.42 -10.24 -2.10
CA TYR A 149 -0.03 -10.64 -0.78
C TYR A 149 0.68 -9.82 0.28
N ARG A 150 0.02 -9.62 1.38
CA ARG A 150 0.60 -9.00 2.57
C ARG A 150 1.77 -9.83 3.10
N VAL A 151 2.57 -9.27 3.99
CA VAL A 151 3.63 -10.03 4.68
C VAL A 151 3.06 -11.17 5.54
N SER A 152 1.84 -11.00 6.05
CA SER A 152 1.07 -12.05 6.74
C SER A 152 0.69 -13.23 5.84
N GLY A 153 0.77 -13.08 4.52
CA GLY A 153 0.37 -14.07 3.52
C GLY A 153 -1.06 -13.92 3.00
N SER A 154 -1.87 -13.06 3.60
CA SER A 154 -3.25 -12.81 3.14
C SER A 154 -3.27 -11.97 1.86
N SER A 155 -4.15 -12.30 0.91
CA SER A 155 -4.40 -11.48 -0.27
C SER A 155 -5.30 -10.29 0.06
N ASN A 156 -5.14 -9.18 -0.66
CA ASN A 156 -6.11 -8.07 -0.65
C ASN A 156 -7.27 -8.29 -1.62
N GLN A 157 -7.17 -9.32 -2.46
CA GLN A 157 -8.12 -9.58 -3.54
C GLN A 157 -9.56 -9.70 -3.01
N LYS A 158 -10.50 -8.95 -3.59
CA LYS A 158 -11.92 -8.82 -3.23
C LYS A 158 -12.18 -8.17 -1.85
N ILE A 159 -11.33 -8.40 -0.85
CA ILE A 159 -11.55 -7.99 0.54
C ILE A 159 -11.04 -6.56 0.79
N GLY A 160 -9.92 -6.19 0.19
CA GLY A 160 -9.21 -4.95 0.48
C GLY A 160 -8.51 -4.96 1.84
N ILE A 161 -7.97 -3.79 2.18
CA ILE A 161 -7.45 -3.52 3.53
C ILE A 161 -8.63 -3.06 4.39
N GLN A 162 -8.86 -3.76 5.50
CA GLN A 162 -9.83 -3.35 6.51
C GLN A 162 -9.16 -2.30 7.40
N PRO A 163 -9.76 -1.10 7.58
CA PRO A 163 -9.16 -0.07 8.42
C PRO A 163 -9.15 -0.47 9.88
N ASP A 164 -8.22 0.08 10.64
CA ASP A 164 -8.16 -0.08 12.10
C ASP A 164 -9.27 0.72 12.79
N ILE A 165 -9.63 1.86 12.21
CA ILE A 165 -10.76 2.71 12.65
C ILE A 165 -11.63 2.99 11.43
N THR A 166 -12.87 2.54 11.50
CA THR A 166 -13.85 2.76 10.43
C THR A 166 -14.49 4.14 10.56
N LEU A 167 -14.52 4.89 9.45
CA LEU A 167 -15.23 6.15 9.32
C LEU A 167 -16.49 5.97 8.45
N PRO A 168 -17.53 6.81 8.67
CA PRO A 168 -18.70 6.81 7.82
C PRO A 168 -18.35 7.09 6.35
N SER A 169 -19.04 6.44 5.43
CA SER A 169 -18.93 6.66 3.99
C SER A 169 -20.19 7.29 3.43
N GLN A 170 -20.02 8.20 2.47
CA GLN A 170 -21.13 8.73 1.67
C GLN A 170 -21.53 7.77 0.54
N PHE A 171 -20.72 6.77 0.26
CA PHE A 171 -20.94 5.78 -0.78
C PHE A 171 -21.38 4.46 -0.16
N ASN A 172 -22.23 3.72 -0.87
CA ASN A 172 -22.49 2.32 -0.55
C ASN A 172 -21.24 1.49 -0.88
N VAL A 173 -20.44 1.19 0.14
CA VAL A 173 -19.15 0.50 -0.02
C VAL A 173 -19.32 -0.95 -0.51
N GLU A 174 -20.49 -1.55 -0.33
CA GLU A 174 -20.79 -2.91 -0.76
C GLU A 174 -20.97 -3.01 -2.29
N GLU A 175 -21.41 -1.93 -2.93
CA GLU A 175 -21.59 -1.85 -4.37
C GLU A 175 -20.32 -1.50 -5.13
N LEU A 176 -19.22 -1.24 -4.42
CA LEU A 176 -17.95 -0.80 -4.98
C LEU A 176 -16.84 -1.81 -4.68
N GLY A 177 -15.84 -1.86 -5.55
CA GLY A 177 -14.63 -2.64 -5.37
C GLY A 177 -14.52 -3.86 -6.28
N GLU A 178 -13.41 -4.57 -6.12
CA GLU A 178 -13.05 -5.74 -6.94
C GLU A 178 -14.06 -6.88 -6.80
N SER A 179 -14.71 -7.01 -5.63
CA SER A 179 -15.73 -8.04 -5.36
C SER A 179 -16.95 -7.97 -6.29
N ASN A 180 -17.20 -6.80 -6.88
CA ASN A 180 -18.34 -6.59 -7.78
C ASN A 180 -18.06 -6.97 -9.25
N TYR A 181 -16.83 -7.32 -9.58
CA TYR A 181 -16.52 -7.84 -10.92
C TYR A 181 -16.78 -9.34 -10.98
N GLU A 182 -17.64 -9.75 -11.91
CA GLU A 182 -18.07 -11.15 -12.11
C GLU A 182 -16.89 -12.13 -12.27
N ARG A 183 -15.81 -11.67 -12.91
CA ARG A 183 -14.63 -12.49 -13.19
C ARG A 183 -13.41 -12.13 -12.33
N ALA A 184 -13.62 -11.44 -11.22
CA ALA A 184 -12.53 -11.17 -10.29
C ALA A 184 -12.00 -12.48 -9.69
N LEU A 185 -10.66 -12.61 -9.65
CA LEU A 185 -10.01 -13.75 -9.01
C LEU A 185 -10.41 -13.81 -7.52
N ASP A 186 -10.53 -15.04 -7.01
CA ASP A 186 -10.90 -15.24 -5.63
C ASP A 186 -9.79 -14.82 -4.65
N HIS A 187 -10.24 -14.49 -3.44
CA HIS A 187 -9.35 -14.32 -2.30
C HIS A 187 -8.66 -15.65 -2.00
N ASP A 188 -7.37 -15.59 -1.73
CA ASP A 188 -6.57 -16.72 -1.28
C ASP A 188 -5.45 -16.24 -0.34
N SER A 189 -4.63 -17.16 0.13
CA SER A 189 -3.49 -16.89 0.97
C SER A 189 -2.29 -17.74 0.57
N ILE A 190 -1.11 -17.27 0.96
CA ILE A 190 0.17 -17.96 0.86
C ILE A 190 0.83 -17.99 2.25
N PRO A 191 1.90 -18.76 2.46
CA PRO A 191 2.64 -18.68 3.71
C PRO A 191 3.12 -17.25 4.00
N GLY A 192 2.88 -16.77 5.22
CA GLY A 192 3.43 -15.51 5.69
C GLY A 192 4.96 -15.61 5.87
N ILE A 193 5.61 -14.47 5.83
CA ILE A 193 7.02 -14.35 6.17
C ILE A 193 7.20 -13.82 7.59
N ALA A 194 8.29 -14.27 8.24
CA ALA A 194 8.61 -13.75 9.56
C ALA A 194 9.03 -12.28 9.48
N TYR A 195 8.38 -11.43 10.28
CA TYR A 195 8.71 -10.01 10.43
C TYR A 195 8.56 -9.58 11.89
N LYS A 196 9.20 -8.49 12.25
CA LYS A 196 9.07 -7.89 13.57
C LYS A 196 8.28 -6.60 13.44
N ASP A 197 7.16 -6.51 14.10
CA ASP A 197 6.35 -5.30 14.17
C ASP A 197 6.97 -4.23 15.08
N PHE A 198 6.44 -3.03 15.01
CA PHE A 198 6.90 -1.90 15.82
C PHE A 198 6.14 -1.78 17.14
N ASN A 199 4.99 -2.48 17.27
CA ASN A 199 4.13 -2.47 18.44
C ASN A 199 3.78 -1.04 18.91
N ARG A 200 3.47 -0.15 17.95
CA ARG A 200 3.25 1.28 18.24
C ARG A 200 1.81 1.67 18.45
N VAL A 201 0.90 0.95 17.83
CA VAL A 201 -0.51 1.37 17.72
C VAL A 201 -1.45 0.41 18.43
N SER A 202 -1.14 -0.88 18.42
CA SER A 202 -2.00 -1.95 18.98
C SER A 202 -2.44 -1.67 20.41
N HIS A 203 -1.58 -1.08 21.23
CA HIS A 203 -1.92 -0.72 22.62
C HIS A 203 -3.01 0.36 22.74
N TYR A 204 -3.14 1.23 21.74
CA TYR A 204 -4.07 2.37 21.79
C TYR A 204 -5.31 2.14 20.92
N LYS A 205 -5.32 1.09 20.10
CA LYS A 205 -6.38 0.84 19.11
C LYS A 205 -7.76 0.87 19.74
N ASN A 206 -8.02 0.09 20.78
CA ASN A 206 -9.31 0.03 21.46
C ASN A 206 -9.75 1.38 22.06
N GLN A 207 -8.79 2.16 22.58
CA GLN A 207 -9.10 3.49 23.14
C GLN A 207 -9.46 4.49 22.02
N LEU A 208 -8.80 4.40 20.88
CA LEU A 208 -9.04 5.27 19.72
C LEU A 208 -10.36 4.91 19.04
N GLU A 209 -10.68 3.63 18.90
CA GLU A 209 -11.99 3.15 18.43
C GLU A 209 -13.13 3.66 19.32
N ALA A 210 -13.00 3.52 20.63
CA ALA A 210 -14.00 3.98 21.59
C ALA A 210 -14.19 5.51 21.58
N ARG A 211 -13.19 6.28 21.18
CA ARG A 211 -13.29 7.74 20.99
C ARG A 211 -13.90 8.11 19.66
N SER A 212 -13.64 7.34 18.61
CA SER A 212 -14.17 7.56 17.26
C SER A 212 -15.66 7.23 17.16
N SER A 213 -16.17 6.36 18.04
CA SER A 213 -17.59 5.95 18.08
C SER A 213 -18.51 6.92 18.85
N LYS A 214 -17.96 7.99 19.42
CA LYS A 214 -18.69 9.08 20.10
C LYS A 214 -18.94 10.24 19.16
#